data_cb8ceb7d4f2c61c17a36176be757f084
#
_entry.id   cb8ceb7d4f2c61c17a36176be757f084
#
_cell.length_a   1.000
_cell.length_b   1.000
_cell.length_c   1.000
_cell.angle_alpha   90.00
_cell.angle_beta   90.00
_cell.angle_gamma   90.00
#
_symmetry.space_group_name_H-M   'P 1'
#
loop_
_entity.id
_entity.type
_entity.pdbx_description
1 polymer ?
#
loop_
_entity_poly.entity_id
_entity_poly.type
_entity_poly.pdbx_seq_one_letter_code
_entity_poly.pdbx_strand_id
1 'polypeptide(L)'
;MNKRDKQLGMESCITRRDFISGVGIALSGSLASCTWAEIQAPQQTSALYPPTRTGLRGSHVGSFEVAHQLSNGKRWLPAEITDTGESYDLVVVGGGLSGLAAAWFYREQKANARILILDNHDDFGGHAKRNEFWHGDRMLLSHGGTINIQDFNEYGVPAQRLIRSLGIAPERYGDFADKDLYTSLGLSRGVFFGKETFGTDRLVTGEGEPSWQEFLARTPLSTQARNDIANLHLTRIDYLAGLSDHDKQDRLRGMSYQDYLLNLVGVKRESLAILQRDGYWAIGMDALSAWSAAGDGAPGTLGLGLYHEAKHRRMYFRFPDGNASIARLLVRAMIPAVAPGSTMQDIVTARFDYAQLDRAGAPVRVRLNSTVVDVHHLGDPTSAREVETTYVQDGRARRVRAGQIILACYNSVIPYLCEELPAEQKRALAQSLKAPLVYTSVLINNWTSFAKLGVHRVHCPGGYFNDFRLSDPINIGDYRHAQSPQDPIIVNLYRTPLAPGLTAQAQWQTGRRDLLTTSFESFERNVRDQLGRMLSAGGFDPARDIEAITVNRWPHGYAYGQNPSTGEIAYMLDEVSPQIAPWIAGRASFGRIAIANSDAGANAMTESALAQAHRAVMDLL
;
A
#
# COMPACT_ATOMS: atom_id res chain seq x y z
N MET A 1 20.12 -12.45 23.63
CA MET A 1 18.65 -12.35 23.52
C MET A 1 18.07 -12.30 24.94
N ASN A 2 17.16 -11.39 25.22
CA ASN A 2 16.57 -11.24 26.56
C ASN A 2 15.48 -12.30 26.82
N LYS A 3 15.03 -12.46 28.09
CA LYS A 3 14.03 -13.46 28.47
C LYS A 3 12.67 -13.23 27.76
N ARG A 4 12.30 -11.98 27.48
CA ARG A 4 11.06 -11.63 26.77
C ARG A 4 11.10 -12.06 25.31
N ASP A 5 12.23 -11.84 24.62
CA ASP A 5 12.40 -12.25 23.22
C ASP A 5 12.30 -13.78 23.07
N LYS A 6 12.82 -14.55 24.06
CA LYS A 6 12.63 -16.01 24.10
C LYS A 6 11.17 -16.42 24.24
N GLN A 7 10.44 -15.78 25.16
CA GLN A 7 9.00 -16.04 25.34
C GLN A 7 8.16 -15.69 24.10
N LEU A 8 8.61 -14.71 23.31
CA LEU A 8 7.98 -14.35 22.05
C LEU A 8 8.33 -15.28 20.88
N GLY A 9 9.24 -16.25 21.10
CA GLY A 9 9.68 -17.16 20.04
C GLY A 9 10.62 -16.51 19.01
N MET A 10 11.33 -15.42 19.38
CA MET A 10 12.29 -14.76 18.49
C MET A 10 13.50 -15.63 18.16
N GLU A 11 13.67 -16.79 18.83
CA GLU A 11 14.67 -17.80 18.50
C GLU A 11 14.29 -18.64 17.28
N SER A 12 13.00 -18.77 17.00
CA SER A 12 12.50 -19.55 15.88
C SER A 12 12.96 -18.90 14.58
N CYS A 13 13.60 -19.67 13.72
CA CYS A 13 13.96 -19.25 12.37
C CYS A 13 12.69 -19.10 11.53
N ILE A 14 11.90 -18.06 11.78
CA ILE A 14 11.01 -17.53 10.75
C ILE A 14 11.95 -17.13 9.63
N THR A 15 11.73 -17.66 8.44
CA THR A 15 12.63 -17.52 7.29
C THR A 15 13.10 -16.07 7.11
N ARG A 16 14.23 -15.73 7.74
CA ARG A 16 14.90 -14.42 7.66
C ARG A 16 15.71 -14.36 6.37
N ARG A 17 15.02 -14.39 5.22
CA ARG A 17 15.66 -14.49 3.90
C ARG A 17 16.35 -13.22 3.43
N ASP A 18 16.09 -12.09 4.05
CA ASP A 18 16.68 -10.80 3.64
C ASP A 18 18.14 -10.61 4.10
N PHE A 19 18.66 -11.49 4.95
CA PHE A 19 20.01 -11.35 5.54
C PHE A 19 21.15 -11.85 4.64
N ILE A 20 20.88 -12.55 3.55
CA ILE A 20 21.92 -13.25 2.77
C ILE A 20 22.20 -12.60 1.40
N SER A 21 21.46 -11.60 0.96
CA SER A 21 21.60 -11.03 -0.39
C SER A 21 22.38 -9.72 -0.48
N GLY A 22 23.22 -9.37 0.45
CA GLY A 22 24.08 -8.20 0.24
C GLY A 22 24.59 -7.55 1.51
N VAL A 23 25.89 -7.50 1.55
CA VAL A 23 26.80 -6.77 2.39
C VAL A 23 27.40 -7.60 3.53
N GLY A 24 28.59 -8.16 3.25
CA GLY A 24 29.57 -8.44 4.27
C GLY A 24 29.98 -7.15 4.97
N ILE A 25 29.26 -6.79 6.02
CA ILE A 25 29.79 -5.94 7.09
C ILE A 25 29.81 -6.81 8.32
N ALA A 26 31.01 -7.19 8.69
CA ALA A 26 31.32 -7.92 9.91
C ALA A 26 30.83 -7.10 11.12
N LEU A 27 29.79 -7.59 11.78
CA LEU A 27 29.53 -7.35 13.19
C LEU A 27 29.47 -8.73 13.86
N SER A 28 30.59 -9.11 14.43
CA SER A 28 30.77 -10.24 15.32
C SER A 28 29.87 -10.09 16.55
N GLY A 29 28.88 -10.97 16.71
CA GLY A 29 28.05 -11.05 17.90
C GLY A 29 26.95 -12.07 17.75
N SER A 30 27.22 -13.32 18.16
CA SER A 30 26.32 -14.42 18.52
C SER A 30 24.99 -14.53 17.77
N LEU A 31 25.00 -15.18 16.61
CA LEU A 31 23.82 -15.77 15.96
C LEU A 31 23.61 -17.17 16.56
N ALA A 32 22.46 -17.39 17.18
CA ALA A 32 22.02 -18.72 17.56
C ALA A 32 21.91 -19.62 16.31
N SER A 33 22.39 -20.84 16.45
CA SER A 33 22.64 -21.84 15.44
C SER A 33 21.40 -22.30 14.67
N CYS A 34 21.07 -21.62 13.56
CA CYS A 34 20.40 -22.30 12.45
C CYS A 34 21.48 -22.98 11.62
N THR A 35 21.41 -24.28 11.46
CA THR A 35 22.41 -25.03 10.68
C THR A 35 22.33 -24.65 9.20
N TRP A 36 23.47 -24.60 8.51
CA TRP A 36 23.54 -24.26 7.07
C TRP A 36 22.64 -25.13 6.18
N ALA A 37 22.29 -26.34 6.61
CA ALA A 37 21.42 -27.25 5.87
C ALA A 37 19.95 -26.86 5.90
N GLU A 38 19.44 -26.29 7.00
CA GLU A 38 18.06 -25.76 7.11
C GLU A 38 17.87 -24.46 6.32
N ILE A 39 18.98 -23.72 6.12
CA ILE A 39 18.97 -22.47 5.35
C ILE A 39 19.02 -22.75 3.84
N GLN A 40 19.66 -23.83 3.36
CA GLN A 40 19.88 -24.06 1.92
C GLN A 40 18.72 -24.74 1.18
N ALA A 41 18.00 -25.68 1.76
CA ALA A 41 16.99 -26.46 1.04
C ALA A 41 15.75 -25.63 0.57
N PRO A 42 15.18 -24.69 1.37
CA PRO A 42 14.14 -23.78 0.91
C PRO A 42 14.65 -22.62 0.07
N GLN A 43 15.94 -22.26 0.16
CA GLN A 43 16.53 -21.08 -0.50
C GLN A 43 16.64 -21.23 -2.01
N GLN A 44 16.95 -22.40 -2.54
CA GLN A 44 17.16 -22.57 -3.98
C GLN A 44 15.89 -22.40 -4.82
N THR A 45 14.73 -22.78 -4.28
CA THR A 45 13.43 -22.61 -4.98
C THR A 45 12.82 -21.22 -4.79
N SER A 46 13.07 -20.55 -3.67
CA SER A 46 12.45 -19.24 -3.37
C SER A 46 13.30 -18.04 -3.78
N ALA A 47 14.61 -18.20 -3.99
CA ALA A 47 15.46 -17.11 -4.46
C ALA A 47 15.05 -16.60 -5.87
N LEU A 48 14.40 -17.46 -6.65
CA LEU A 48 13.96 -17.16 -8.03
C LEU A 48 12.49 -16.76 -8.14
N TYR A 49 11.70 -16.76 -7.06
CA TYR A 49 10.27 -16.41 -7.08
C TYR A 49 9.92 -15.39 -6.00
N PRO A 50 9.97 -14.10 -6.32
CA PRO A 50 9.81 -13.01 -5.35
C PRO A 50 8.55 -13.03 -4.50
N PRO A 51 7.36 -13.45 -4.98
CA PRO A 51 6.15 -13.48 -4.16
C PRO A 51 6.23 -14.34 -2.91
N THR A 52 7.10 -15.38 -2.88
CA THR A 52 7.27 -16.24 -1.70
C THR A 52 8.29 -15.74 -0.69
N ARG A 53 8.94 -14.60 -0.97
CA ARG A 53 9.88 -14.00 -0.03
C ARG A 53 9.15 -13.40 1.17
N THR A 54 9.66 -13.67 2.36
CA THR A 54 9.20 -13.13 3.64
C THR A 54 10.17 -12.07 4.17
N GLY A 55 9.91 -11.50 5.34
CA GLY A 55 10.74 -10.45 5.90
C GLY A 55 10.32 -9.05 5.42
N LEU A 56 11.28 -8.14 5.22
CA LEU A 56 10.99 -6.81 4.70
C LEU A 56 10.71 -6.85 3.19
N ARG A 57 9.55 -6.34 2.82
CA ARG A 57 9.10 -6.16 1.43
C ARG A 57 8.65 -4.71 1.21
N GLY A 58 8.13 -4.39 0.02
CA GLY A 58 7.95 -3.00 -0.35
C GLY A 58 9.33 -2.34 -0.50
N SER A 59 9.65 -1.33 0.32
CA SER A 59 11.02 -0.80 0.40
C SER A 59 11.91 -1.77 1.17
N HIS A 60 12.56 -2.67 0.46
CA HIS A 60 13.52 -3.65 0.96
C HIS A 60 14.95 -3.29 0.51
N VAL A 61 15.95 -3.95 1.10
CA VAL A 61 17.36 -3.77 0.71
C VAL A 61 17.52 -4.05 -0.80
N GLY A 62 18.21 -3.17 -1.50
CA GLY A 62 18.42 -3.21 -2.96
C GLY A 62 17.40 -2.41 -3.77
N SER A 63 16.24 -2.04 -3.18
CA SER A 63 15.17 -1.36 -3.93
C SER A 63 15.23 0.17 -3.87
N PHE A 64 15.94 0.77 -2.90
CA PHE A 64 15.89 2.23 -2.68
C PHE A 64 17.27 2.92 -2.57
N GLU A 65 18.34 2.16 -2.33
CA GLU A 65 19.65 2.73 -2.02
C GLU A 65 20.22 3.53 -3.19
N VAL A 66 20.06 3.06 -4.43
CA VAL A 66 20.51 3.76 -5.63
C VAL A 66 19.74 5.07 -5.83
N ALA A 67 18.43 5.06 -5.61
CA ALA A 67 17.60 6.27 -5.68
C ALA A 67 17.99 7.29 -4.58
N HIS A 68 18.31 6.82 -3.37
CA HIS A 68 18.84 7.67 -2.30
C HIS A 68 20.23 8.24 -2.64
N GLN A 69 21.12 7.44 -3.27
CA GLN A 69 22.40 7.96 -3.74
C GLN A 69 22.21 9.09 -4.77
N LEU A 70 21.27 8.91 -5.73
CA LEU A 70 20.93 9.93 -6.72
C LEU A 70 20.43 11.22 -6.04
N SER A 71 19.45 11.12 -5.13
CA SER A 71 18.90 12.28 -4.43
C SER A 71 19.92 12.97 -3.52
N ASN A 72 20.94 12.24 -3.05
CA ASN A 72 22.07 12.76 -2.30
C ASN A 72 23.20 13.32 -3.19
N GLY A 73 22.95 13.46 -4.49
CA GLY A 73 23.86 14.13 -5.41
C GLY A 73 24.84 13.23 -6.16
N LYS A 74 24.77 11.89 -5.99
CA LYS A 74 25.60 10.99 -6.82
C LYS A 74 25.18 11.12 -8.27
N ARG A 75 26.20 11.18 -9.16
CA ARG A 75 26.05 11.09 -10.61
C ARG A 75 26.97 9.99 -11.13
N TRP A 76 26.54 9.32 -12.18
CA TRP A 76 27.32 8.29 -12.89
C TRP A 76 28.03 8.94 -14.05
N LEU A 77 29.35 8.84 -14.10
CA LEU A 77 30.15 9.43 -15.18
C LEU A 77 29.99 8.64 -16.47
N PRO A 78 30.07 9.27 -17.65
CA PRO A 78 29.94 8.57 -18.94
C PRO A 78 30.87 7.35 -19.10
N ALA A 79 32.06 7.39 -18.51
CA ALA A 79 33.02 6.27 -18.54
C ALA A 79 32.59 5.07 -17.66
N GLU A 80 31.67 5.27 -16.72
CA GLU A 80 31.11 4.22 -15.84
C GLU A 80 29.87 3.56 -16.45
N ILE A 81 29.31 4.12 -17.52
CA ILE A 81 28.06 3.70 -18.13
C ILE A 81 28.33 2.79 -19.33
N THR A 82 27.84 1.56 -19.25
CA THR A 82 27.88 0.61 -20.36
C THR A 82 26.72 0.86 -21.32
N ASP A 83 27.00 1.13 -22.58
CA ASP A 83 25.97 1.16 -23.62
C ASP A 83 25.54 -0.29 -23.95
N THR A 84 24.25 -0.58 -23.80
CA THR A 84 23.74 -1.92 -24.11
C THR A 84 23.50 -2.14 -25.60
N GLY A 85 23.49 -1.06 -26.41
CA GLY A 85 23.06 -1.09 -27.79
C GLY A 85 21.57 -1.37 -28.00
N GLU A 86 20.77 -1.45 -26.91
CA GLU A 86 19.33 -1.69 -26.99
C GLU A 86 18.58 -0.39 -27.29
N SER A 87 17.62 -0.47 -28.23
CA SER A 87 16.70 0.61 -28.57
C SER A 87 15.26 0.12 -28.55
N TYR A 88 14.34 0.97 -28.09
CA TYR A 88 12.92 0.68 -27.90
C TYR A 88 12.05 1.81 -28.48
N ASP A 89 10.79 1.50 -28.79
CA ASP A 89 9.81 2.54 -29.13
C ASP A 89 9.39 3.30 -27.87
N LEU A 90 9.29 2.58 -26.73
CA LEU A 90 8.94 3.13 -25.43
C LEU A 90 9.80 2.51 -24.33
N VAL A 91 10.34 3.35 -23.44
CA VAL A 91 10.81 2.93 -22.12
C VAL A 91 9.86 3.44 -21.05
N VAL A 92 9.46 2.57 -20.11
CA VAL A 92 8.62 2.91 -18.96
C VAL A 92 9.46 2.78 -17.69
N VAL A 93 9.49 3.81 -16.89
CA VAL A 93 10.22 3.85 -15.62
C VAL A 93 9.24 3.61 -14.47
N GLY A 94 9.26 2.40 -13.92
CA GLY A 94 8.36 1.89 -12.88
C GLY A 94 7.42 0.82 -13.41
N GLY A 95 7.52 -0.39 -12.85
CA GLY A 95 6.69 -1.56 -13.16
C GLY A 95 5.45 -1.70 -12.25
N GLY A 96 4.97 -0.60 -11.65
CA GLY A 96 3.71 -0.55 -10.92
C GLY A 96 2.49 -0.63 -11.85
N LEU A 97 1.27 -0.64 -11.28
CA LEU A 97 0.02 -0.71 -12.08
C LEU A 97 -0.02 0.37 -13.16
N SER A 98 0.41 1.59 -12.86
CA SER A 98 0.42 2.68 -13.84
C SER A 98 1.39 2.43 -14.99
N GLY A 99 2.61 1.99 -14.70
CA GLY A 99 3.60 1.70 -15.75
C GLY A 99 3.22 0.50 -16.61
N LEU A 100 2.71 -0.57 -15.99
CA LEU A 100 2.19 -1.74 -16.72
C LEU A 100 0.99 -1.38 -17.60
N ALA A 101 0.07 -0.57 -17.08
CA ALA A 101 -1.08 -0.07 -17.85
C ALA A 101 -0.64 0.87 -18.99
N ALA A 102 0.37 1.73 -18.76
CA ALA A 102 0.91 2.59 -19.81
C ALA A 102 1.50 1.77 -20.97
N ALA A 103 2.27 0.72 -20.67
CA ALA A 103 2.79 -0.20 -21.69
C ALA A 103 1.66 -0.89 -22.45
N TRP A 104 0.59 -1.31 -21.75
CA TRP A 104 -0.58 -1.93 -22.36
C TRP A 104 -1.32 -0.95 -23.27
N PHE A 105 -1.65 0.26 -22.81
CA PHE A 105 -2.32 1.30 -23.62
C PHE A 105 -1.48 1.71 -24.83
N TYR A 106 -0.16 1.81 -24.67
CA TYR A 106 0.72 2.14 -25.79
C TYR A 106 0.69 1.05 -26.88
N ARG A 107 0.64 -0.23 -26.48
CA ARG A 107 0.52 -1.33 -27.45
C ARG A 107 -0.85 -1.43 -28.10
N GLU A 108 -1.93 -0.97 -27.47
CA GLU A 108 -3.21 -0.82 -28.15
C GLU A 108 -3.13 0.15 -29.33
N GLN A 109 -2.31 1.19 -29.24
CA GLN A 109 -2.13 2.18 -30.30
C GLN A 109 -1.05 1.76 -31.32
N LYS A 110 -0.02 1.07 -30.87
CA LYS A 110 1.14 0.63 -31.68
C LYS A 110 1.43 -0.84 -31.37
N ALA A 111 0.67 -1.75 -31.99
CA ALA A 111 0.66 -3.18 -31.69
C ALA A 111 2.03 -3.87 -31.74
N ASN A 112 2.92 -3.40 -32.61
CA ASN A 112 4.27 -3.95 -32.82
C ASN A 112 5.35 -3.23 -31.99
N ALA A 113 4.98 -2.30 -31.11
CA ALA A 113 5.94 -1.52 -30.35
C ALA A 113 6.83 -2.42 -29.48
N ARG A 114 8.12 -2.09 -29.46
CA ARG A 114 9.13 -2.66 -28.58
C ARG A 114 9.16 -1.83 -27.30
N ILE A 115 8.87 -2.46 -26.16
CA ILE A 115 8.74 -1.76 -24.88
C ILE A 115 9.67 -2.39 -23.85
N LEU A 116 10.42 -1.55 -23.12
CA LEU A 116 11.15 -1.94 -21.93
C LEU A 116 10.54 -1.25 -20.70
N ILE A 117 10.19 -2.03 -19.70
CA ILE A 117 9.75 -1.55 -18.39
C ILE A 117 10.91 -1.78 -17.41
N LEU A 118 11.39 -0.73 -16.75
CA LEU A 118 12.44 -0.77 -15.74
C LEU A 118 11.84 -0.61 -14.36
N ASP A 119 12.10 -1.55 -13.43
CA ASP A 119 11.65 -1.46 -12.05
C ASP A 119 12.81 -1.68 -11.08
N ASN A 120 12.90 -0.86 -10.05
CA ASN A 120 13.94 -0.93 -9.02
C ASN A 120 13.74 -2.07 -8.00
N HIS A 121 12.57 -2.69 -7.97
CA HIS A 121 12.28 -3.83 -7.11
C HIS A 121 12.64 -5.17 -7.78
N ASP A 122 12.70 -6.22 -6.97
CA ASP A 122 12.87 -7.60 -7.41
C ASP A 122 11.59 -8.24 -7.95
N ASP A 123 10.48 -7.50 -7.93
CA ASP A 123 9.16 -7.92 -8.39
C ASP A 123 8.39 -6.73 -8.97
N PHE A 124 7.57 -6.97 -9.97
CA PHE A 124 6.69 -5.98 -10.56
C PHE A 124 5.41 -5.73 -9.71
N GLY A 125 4.57 -4.79 -10.13
CA GLY A 125 3.31 -4.43 -9.49
C GLY A 125 3.40 -3.18 -8.61
N GLY A 126 4.58 -2.69 -8.24
CA GLY A 126 4.74 -1.53 -7.35
C GLY A 126 4.06 -1.79 -6.01
N HIS A 127 3.08 -0.96 -5.61
CA HIS A 127 2.27 -1.19 -4.40
C HIS A 127 1.30 -2.38 -4.50
N ALA A 128 1.03 -2.89 -5.70
CA ALA A 128 0.25 -4.10 -5.92
C ALA A 128 1.15 -5.35 -5.79
N LYS A 129 1.76 -5.53 -4.62
CA LYS A 129 2.62 -6.67 -4.29
C LYS A 129 1.80 -7.87 -3.85
N ARG A 130 2.21 -9.06 -4.30
CA ARG A 130 1.71 -10.35 -3.86
C ARG A 130 2.58 -10.90 -2.75
N ASN A 131 1.97 -11.31 -1.65
CA ASN A 131 2.59 -12.13 -0.62
C ASN A 131 2.01 -13.54 -0.74
N GLU A 132 2.88 -14.51 -0.97
CA GLU A 132 2.51 -15.92 -1.16
C GLU A 132 3.18 -16.77 -0.09
N PHE A 133 2.37 -17.51 0.65
CA PHE A 133 2.80 -18.40 1.71
C PHE A 133 2.36 -19.83 1.41
N TRP A 134 3.06 -20.78 2.00
CA TRP A 134 2.76 -22.19 1.88
C TRP A 134 2.78 -22.86 3.25
N HIS A 135 1.72 -23.60 3.56
CA HIS A 135 1.62 -24.49 4.69
C HIS A 135 1.36 -25.91 4.16
N GLY A 136 2.39 -26.76 4.18
CA GLY A 136 2.36 -28.00 3.40
C GLY A 136 2.11 -27.71 1.92
N ASP A 137 1.11 -28.33 1.34
CA ASP A 137 0.72 -28.13 -0.07
C ASP A 137 -0.32 -27.02 -0.27
N ARG A 138 -0.72 -26.36 0.80
CA ARG A 138 -1.73 -25.30 0.73
C ARG A 138 -1.10 -23.94 0.49
N MET A 139 -1.52 -23.29 -0.62
CA MET A 139 -1.18 -21.92 -0.92
C MET A 139 -2.07 -20.96 -0.13
N LEU A 140 -1.47 -19.95 0.51
CA LEU A 140 -2.17 -18.84 1.13
C LEU A 140 -1.66 -17.53 0.53
N LEU A 141 -2.58 -16.63 0.22
CA LEU A 141 -2.30 -15.39 -0.47
C LEU A 141 -2.69 -14.20 0.38
N SER A 142 -1.90 -13.14 0.28
CA SER A 142 -2.22 -11.84 0.84
C SER A 142 -1.69 -10.71 -0.03
N HIS A 143 -2.27 -9.54 0.14
CA HIS A 143 -1.83 -8.31 -0.50
C HIS A 143 -0.67 -7.66 0.26
N GLY A 144 0.25 -7.05 -0.47
CA GLY A 144 1.34 -6.28 0.13
C GLY A 144 1.14 -4.76 0.08
N GLY A 145 -0.03 -4.29 -0.38
CA GLY A 145 -0.33 -2.86 -0.51
C GLY A 145 -1.75 -2.64 -0.99
N THR A 146 -1.93 -2.27 -2.26
CA THR A 146 -3.26 -1.94 -2.79
C THR A 146 -4.18 -3.17 -2.84
N ILE A 147 -5.42 -3.01 -2.34
CA ILE A 147 -6.30 -4.14 -1.99
C ILE A 147 -7.45 -4.29 -2.96
N ASN A 148 -8.17 -3.18 -3.27
CA ASN A 148 -9.50 -3.25 -3.90
C ASN A 148 -9.50 -2.61 -5.29
N ILE A 149 -10.37 -3.15 -6.17
CA ILE A 149 -11.07 -2.38 -7.19
C ILE A 149 -12.31 -1.83 -6.47
N GLN A 150 -12.32 -0.52 -6.22
CA GLN A 150 -13.37 0.14 -5.45
C GLN A 150 -14.18 1.02 -6.38
N ASP A 151 -15.51 0.96 -6.28
CA ASP A 151 -16.43 1.80 -7.04
C ASP A 151 -16.18 1.79 -8.55
N PHE A 152 -16.02 0.57 -9.09
CA PHE A 152 -15.63 0.34 -10.48
C PHE A 152 -16.47 1.11 -11.50
N ASN A 153 -17.75 1.33 -11.22
CA ASN A 153 -18.66 2.09 -12.11
C ASN A 153 -18.29 3.58 -12.22
N GLU A 154 -17.51 4.10 -11.28
CA GLU A 154 -17.02 5.49 -11.28
C GLU A 154 -15.67 5.63 -11.99
N TYR A 155 -15.04 4.50 -12.36
CA TYR A 155 -13.80 4.55 -13.14
C TYR A 155 -14.02 5.22 -14.49
N GLY A 156 -13.07 6.05 -14.93
CA GLY A 156 -13.08 6.59 -16.28
C GLY A 156 -13.08 5.48 -17.35
N VAL A 157 -13.70 5.77 -18.51
CA VAL A 157 -13.88 4.79 -19.59
C VAL A 157 -12.63 4.00 -19.97
N PRO A 158 -11.42 4.62 -20.11
CA PRO A 158 -10.21 3.86 -20.41
C PRO A 158 -9.83 2.84 -19.33
N ALA A 159 -9.97 3.20 -18.05
CA ALA A 159 -9.66 2.30 -16.94
C ALA A 159 -10.67 1.15 -16.85
N GLN A 160 -11.97 1.43 -17.04
CA GLN A 160 -12.99 0.38 -17.12
C GLN A 160 -12.70 -0.60 -18.28
N ARG A 161 -12.36 -0.08 -19.46
CA ARG A 161 -12.02 -0.86 -20.63
C ARG A 161 -10.82 -1.77 -20.37
N LEU A 162 -9.75 -1.25 -19.75
CA LEU A 162 -8.58 -2.04 -19.40
C LEU A 162 -8.97 -3.19 -18.45
N ILE A 163 -9.66 -2.92 -17.36
CA ILE A 163 -10.08 -3.93 -16.38
C ILE A 163 -10.92 -5.03 -17.06
N ARG A 164 -11.88 -4.63 -17.91
CA ARG A 164 -12.72 -5.58 -18.67
C ARG A 164 -11.92 -6.40 -19.69
N SER A 165 -10.95 -5.79 -20.38
CA SER A 165 -10.11 -6.49 -21.35
C SER A 165 -9.20 -7.55 -20.71
N LEU A 166 -8.86 -7.38 -19.43
CA LEU A 166 -8.15 -8.39 -18.63
C LEU A 166 -9.08 -9.53 -18.15
N GLY A 167 -10.36 -9.51 -18.52
CA GLY A 167 -11.35 -10.50 -18.12
C GLY A 167 -11.87 -10.34 -16.69
N ILE A 168 -11.58 -9.21 -16.04
CA ILE A 168 -12.04 -8.94 -14.68
C ILE A 168 -13.49 -8.44 -14.70
N ALA A 169 -14.35 -9.09 -13.93
CA ALA A 169 -15.76 -8.81 -13.77
C ALA A 169 -16.07 -8.45 -12.30
N PRO A 170 -15.89 -7.16 -11.89
CA PRO A 170 -16.03 -6.77 -10.49
C PRO A 170 -17.41 -7.04 -9.88
N GLU A 171 -18.47 -7.02 -10.68
CA GLU A 171 -19.84 -7.35 -10.28
C GLU A 171 -20.01 -8.78 -9.80
N ARG A 172 -19.10 -9.69 -10.19
CA ARG A 172 -19.09 -11.09 -9.78
C ARG A 172 -18.47 -11.35 -8.42
N TYR A 173 -18.11 -10.31 -7.65
CA TYR A 173 -17.48 -10.50 -6.35
C TYR A 173 -18.26 -11.41 -5.41
N GLY A 174 -19.59 -11.34 -5.47
CA GLY A 174 -20.48 -12.20 -4.70
C GLY A 174 -20.36 -13.70 -5.01
N ASP A 175 -19.85 -14.06 -6.21
CA ASP A 175 -19.64 -15.46 -6.60
C ASP A 175 -18.43 -16.07 -5.87
N PHE A 176 -17.52 -15.24 -5.38
CA PHE A 176 -16.21 -15.65 -4.84
C PHE A 176 -16.05 -15.39 -3.35
N ALA A 177 -16.72 -14.37 -2.82
CA ALA A 177 -16.58 -13.94 -1.42
C ALA A 177 -17.64 -14.62 -0.54
N ASP A 178 -17.19 -15.39 0.44
CA ASP A 178 -18.04 -15.90 1.51
C ASP A 178 -18.14 -14.86 2.63
N LYS A 179 -19.14 -13.99 2.53
CA LYS A 179 -19.35 -12.88 3.46
C LYS A 179 -19.79 -13.34 4.85
N ASP A 180 -20.30 -14.55 4.97
CA ASP A 180 -20.92 -15.06 6.17
C ASP A 180 -20.02 -16.01 6.97
N LEU A 181 -18.87 -16.42 6.46
CA LEU A 181 -17.97 -17.37 7.12
C LEU A 181 -17.72 -17.01 8.58
N TYR A 182 -17.28 -15.79 8.85
CA TYR A 182 -16.93 -15.40 10.22
C TYR A 182 -18.14 -15.17 11.11
N THR A 183 -19.17 -14.56 10.59
CA THR A 183 -20.42 -14.31 11.36
C THR A 183 -21.18 -15.60 11.65
N SER A 184 -21.19 -16.57 10.73
CA SER A 184 -21.79 -17.90 10.96
C SER A 184 -21.10 -18.70 12.06
N LEU A 185 -19.81 -18.40 12.30
CA LEU A 185 -19.03 -18.97 13.41
C LEU A 185 -19.10 -18.12 14.69
N GLY A 186 -19.98 -17.11 14.73
CA GLY A 186 -20.15 -16.24 15.90
C GLY A 186 -19.02 -15.23 16.11
N LEU A 187 -18.20 -14.94 15.09
CA LEU A 187 -17.14 -13.96 15.21
C LEU A 187 -17.64 -12.56 14.86
N SER A 188 -17.16 -11.58 15.60
CA SER A 188 -17.50 -10.16 15.45
C SER A 188 -16.24 -9.29 15.35
N ARG A 189 -16.44 -7.99 15.32
CA ARG A 189 -15.33 -7.01 15.47
C ARG A 189 -15.05 -6.82 16.96
N GLY A 190 -13.80 -6.50 17.29
CA GLY A 190 -13.39 -6.19 18.65
C GLY A 190 -12.45 -4.99 18.73
N VAL A 191 -12.25 -4.51 19.95
CA VAL A 191 -11.26 -3.47 20.27
C VAL A 191 -10.32 -4.01 21.33
N PHE A 192 -9.02 -3.93 21.09
CA PHE A 192 -7.99 -4.26 22.06
C PHE A 192 -7.45 -2.98 22.71
N PHE A 193 -7.73 -2.83 23.98
CA PHE A 193 -7.23 -1.74 24.82
C PHE A 193 -5.87 -2.15 25.37
N GLY A 194 -4.80 -1.55 24.84
CA GLY A 194 -3.42 -1.84 25.28
C GLY A 194 -3.07 -1.05 26.54
N LYS A 195 -2.28 -1.68 27.41
CA LYS A 195 -1.88 -1.10 28.72
C LYS A 195 -1.13 0.23 28.61
N GLU A 196 -0.42 0.45 27.51
CA GLU A 196 0.34 1.67 27.28
C GLU A 196 -0.56 2.92 27.19
N THR A 197 -1.75 2.75 26.62
CA THR A 197 -2.72 3.84 26.42
C THR A 197 -3.84 3.82 27.45
N PHE A 198 -4.29 2.60 27.86
CA PHE A 198 -5.48 2.43 28.68
C PHE A 198 -5.20 1.83 30.07
N GLY A 199 -3.94 1.63 30.45
CA GLY A 199 -3.54 1.08 31.75
C GLY A 199 -3.75 -0.42 31.92
N THR A 200 -4.38 -1.10 30.96
CA THR A 200 -4.67 -2.54 31.01
C THR A 200 -4.70 -3.15 29.62
N ASP A 201 -4.35 -4.43 29.52
CA ASP A 201 -4.56 -5.23 28.32
C ASP A 201 -5.95 -5.87 28.36
N ARG A 202 -6.85 -5.45 27.49
CA ARG A 202 -8.22 -5.95 27.46
C ARG A 202 -8.79 -6.00 26.05
N LEU A 203 -9.16 -7.18 25.59
CA LEU A 203 -9.94 -7.37 24.37
C LEU A 203 -11.43 -7.29 24.71
N VAL A 204 -12.17 -6.44 23.99
CA VAL A 204 -13.64 -6.33 24.09
C VAL A 204 -14.23 -6.63 22.71
N THR A 205 -15.08 -7.65 22.63
CA THR A 205 -15.71 -8.13 21.39
C THR A 205 -17.04 -7.43 21.13
N GLY A 206 -17.53 -7.48 19.88
CA GLY A 206 -18.82 -6.88 19.50
C GLY A 206 -18.77 -5.36 19.50
N GLU A 207 -17.83 -4.74 18.77
CA GLU A 207 -17.75 -3.27 18.64
C GLU A 207 -19.06 -2.70 18.13
N GLY A 208 -19.79 -1.97 19.01
CA GLY A 208 -21.11 -1.40 18.71
C GLY A 208 -22.27 -2.40 18.78
N GLU A 209 -22.05 -3.65 19.19
CA GLU A 209 -23.04 -4.72 19.23
C GLU A 209 -23.25 -5.26 20.66
N PRO A 210 -24.47 -5.66 21.02
CA PRO A 210 -25.74 -5.41 20.31
C PRO A 210 -26.12 -3.93 20.31
N SER A 211 -25.47 -3.11 21.14
CA SER A 211 -25.62 -1.67 21.22
C SER A 211 -24.29 -1.02 21.64
N TRP A 212 -24.11 0.26 21.31
CA TRP A 212 -22.95 1.02 21.77
C TRP A 212 -22.86 1.08 23.30
N GLN A 213 -23.98 1.22 24.00
CA GLN A 213 -24.01 1.27 25.46
C GLN A 213 -23.49 -0.03 26.07
N GLU A 214 -23.97 -1.19 25.61
CA GLU A 214 -23.55 -2.49 26.13
C GLU A 214 -22.08 -2.80 25.79
N PHE A 215 -21.63 -2.46 24.58
CA PHE A 215 -20.22 -2.57 24.22
C PHE A 215 -19.35 -1.71 25.15
N LEU A 216 -19.67 -0.41 25.28
CA LEU A 216 -18.89 0.55 26.07
C LEU A 216 -18.88 0.20 27.56
N ALA A 217 -19.94 -0.37 28.10
CA ALA A 217 -20.01 -0.82 29.51
C ALA A 217 -18.91 -1.86 29.83
N ARG A 218 -18.46 -2.65 28.83
CA ARG A 218 -17.43 -3.68 28.97
C ARG A 218 -16.01 -3.15 28.79
N THR A 219 -15.84 -1.89 28.33
CA THR A 219 -14.53 -1.30 28.06
C THR A 219 -13.86 -0.77 29.33
N PRO A 220 -12.52 -0.60 29.35
CA PRO A 220 -11.79 0.01 30.48
C PRO A 220 -11.84 1.56 30.44
N LEU A 221 -12.72 2.15 29.67
CA LEU A 221 -12.87 3.61 29.55
C LEU A 221 -13.53 4.19 30.80
N SER A 222 -13.23 5.46 31.10
CA SER A 222 -13.95 6.23 32.12
C SER A 222 -15.42 6.38 31.77
N THR A 223 -16.26 6.66 32.74
CA THR A 223 -17.71 6.92 32.53
C THR A 223 -17.91 8.09 31.55
N GLN A 224 -17.07 9.13 31.65
CA GLN A 224 -17.14 10.28 30.76
C GLN A 224 -16.80 9.88 29.32
N ALA A 225 -15.71 9.14 29.10
CA ALA A 225 -15.32 8.69 27.76
C ALA A 225 -16.38 7.75 27.14
N ARG A 226 -16.99 6.86 27.94
CA ARG A 226 -18.11 6.01 27.47
C ARG A 226 -19.30 6.85 26.99
N ASN A 227 -19.66 7.89 27.76
CA ASN A 227 -20.77 8.78 27.40
C ASN A 227 -20.45 9.58 26.14
N ASP A 228 -19.24 10.12 26.03
CA ASP A 228 -18.81 10.85 24.84
C ASP A 228 -18.90 9.97 23.60
N ILE A 229 -18.32 8.76 23.64
CA ILE A 229 -18.33 7.83 22.50
C ILE A 229 -19.75 7.38 22.15
N ALA A 230 -20.58 7.06 23.16
CA ALA A 230 -21.98 6.72 22.92
C ALA A 230 -22.72 7.86 22.19
N ASN A 231 -22.56 9.09 22.66
CA ASN A 231 -23.18 10.26 22.05
C ASN A 231 -22.73 10.46 20.59
N LEU A 232 -21.43 10.33 20.32
CA LEU A 232 -20.89 10.47 18.96
C LEU A 232 -21.49 9.49 17.95
N HIS A 233 -21.85 8.28 18.39
CA HIS A 233 -22.41 7.25 17.52
C HIS A 233 -23.95 7.23 17.47
N LEU A 234 -24.61 7.66 18.54
CA LEU A 234 -26.05 7.52 18.68
C LEU A 234 -26.83 8.81 18.40
N THR A 235 -26.19 9.98 18.50
CA THR A 235 -26.86 11.26 18.27
C THR A 235 -26.54 11.80 16.87
N ARG A 236 -27.50 12.53 16.30
CA ARG A 236 -27.34 13.24 15.03
C ARG A 236 -27.56 14.73 15.26
N ILE A 237 -26.61 15.36 15.96
CA ILE A 237 -26.66 16.77 16.29
C ILE A 237 -25.94 17.56 15.20
N ASP A 238 -26.60 18.58 14.66
CA ASP A 238 -25.94 19.58 13.82
C ASP A 238 -25.30 20.63 14.72
N TYR A 239 -24.01 20.49 14.98
CA TYR A 239 -23.23 21.43 15.81
C TYR A 239 -22.96 22.77 15.14
N LEU A 240 -23.37 22.92 13.88
CA LEU A 240 -23.23 24.14 13.07
C LEU A 240 -24.62 24.62 12.60
N ALA A 241 -25.68 24.29 13.34
CA ALA A 241 -27.04 24.70 13.02
C ALA A 241 -27.13 26.22 12.80
N GLY A 242 -27.83 26.62 11.71
CA GLY A 242 -27.97 28.02 11.32
C GLY A 242 -26.91 28.54 10.34
N LEU A 243 -25.87 27.77 10.03
CA LEU A 243 -24.97 28.08 8.94
C LEU A 243 -25.47 27.48 7.61
N SER A 244 -25.18 28.15 6.51
CA SER A 244 -25.38 27.57 5.18
C SER A 244 -24.42 26.41 4.95
N ASP A 245 -24.70 25.55 3.97
CA ASP A 245 -23.80 24.42 3.64
C ASP A 245 -22.40 24.90 3.22
N HIS A 246 -22.34 26.05 2.52
CA HIS A 246 -21.07 26.68 2.16
C HIS A 246 -20.29 27.16 3.39
N ASP A 247 -20.94 27.85 4.34
CA ASP A 247 -20.28 28.32 5.57
C ASP A 247 -19.85 27.16 6.46
N LYS A 248 -20.65 26.05 6.51
CA LYS A 248 -20.26 24.80 7.19
C LYS A 248 -19.00 24.22 6.57
N GLN A 249 -18.96 24.14 5.24
CA GLN A 249 -17.81 23.63 4.50
C GLN A 249 -16.55 24.43 4.83
N ASP A 250 -16.60 25.75 4.71
CA ASP A 250 -15.45 26.62 4.99
C ASP A 250 -14.98 26.48 6.44
N ARG A 251 -15.93 26.45 7.38
CA ARG A 251 -15.63 26.25 8.81
C ARG A 251 -14.95 24.92 9.08
N LEU A 252 -15.45 23.83 8.50
CA LEU A 252 -14.93 22.48 8.70
C LEU A 252 -13.60 22.22 7.97
N ARG A 253 -13.37 22.89 6.82
CA ARG A 253 -12.06 22.87 6.16
C ARG A 253 -10.99 23.60 6.97
N GLY A 254 -11.36 24.65 7.70
CA GLY A 254 -10.46 25.47 8.51
C GLY A 254 -10.08 24.86 9.86
N MET A 255 -10.58 23.67 10.23
CA MET A 255 -10.26 23.02 11.51
C MET A 255 -9.98 21.54 11.36
N SER A 256 -9.18 20.97 12.28
CA SER A 256 -8.97 19.52 12.33
C SER A 256 -10.21 18.79 12.88
N TYR A 257 -10.35 17.51 12.54
CA TYR A 257 -11.41 16.67 13.13
C TYR A 257 -11.26 16.60 14.65
N GLN A 258 -10.04 16.54 15.18
CA GLN A 258 -9.79 16.61 16.61
C GLN A 258 -10.32 17.91 17.22
N ASP A 259 -10.05 19.06 16.60
CA ASP A 259 -10.53 20.35 17.09
C ASP A 259 -12.05 20.48 17.00
N TYR A 260 -12.67 19.92 15.96
CA TYR A 260 -14.12 19.82 15.86
C TYR A 260 -14.70 19.05 17.06
N LEU A 261 -14.14 17.88 17.38
CA LEU A 261 -14.61 17.05 18.50
C LEU A 261 -14.42 17.75 19.85
N LEU A 262 -13.26 18.38 20.08
CA LEU A 262 -12.96 19.04 21.35
C LEU A 262 -13.72 20.34 21.55
N ASN A 263 -13.80 21.19 20.51
CA ASN A 263 -14.23 22.58 20.65
C ASN A 263 -15.70 22.81 20.24
N LEU A 264 -16.25 22.03 19.32
CA LEU A 264 -17.64 22.16 18.89
C LEU A 264 -18.53 21.08 19.52
N VAL A 265 -18.11 19.82 19.48
CA VAL A 265 -18.87 18.71 20.08
C VAL A 265 -18.70 18.69 21.60
N GLY A 266 -17.54 19.07 22.13
CA GLY A 266 -17.26 19.17 23.55
C GLY A 266 -16.84 17.86 24.22
N VAL A 267 -16.35 16.86 23.44
CA VAL A 267 -15.81 15.62 24.01
C VAL A 267 -14.54 15.88 24.82
N LYS A 268 -14.28 15.03 25.78
CA LYS A 268 -13.05 15.13 26.57
C LYS A 268 -11.86 14.53 25.81
N ARG A 269 -10.67 15.09 26.06
CA ARG A 269 -9.43 14.66 25.38
C ARG A 269 -9.14 13.17 25.57
N GLU A 270 -9.46 12.59 26.73
CA GLU A 270 -9.31 11.15 26.98
C GLU A 270 -10.14 10.28 26.04
N SER A 271 -11.30 10.78 25.57
CA SER A 271 -12.18 10.08 24.64
C SER A 271 -11.61 9.96 23.24
N LEU A 272 -10.63 10.80 22.87
CA LEU A 272 -10.03 10.80 21.54
C LEU A 272 -9.20 9.54 21.26
N ALA A 273 -8.61 8.94 22.30
CA ALA A 273 -7.71 7.79 22.13
C ALA A 273 -8.37 6.62 21.38
N ILE A 274 -9.61 6.31 21.67
CA ILE A 274 -10.35 5.22 20.99
C ILE A 274 -10.79 5.60 19.57
N LEU A 275 -10.90 6.90 19.26
CA LEU A 275 -11.34 7.41 17.97
C LEU A 275 -10.20 7.49 16.95
N GLN A 276 -8.94 7.48 17.40
CA GLN A 276 -7.79 7.43 16.52
C GLN A 276 -7.67 6.04 15.91
N ARG A 277 -8.34 5.83 14.79
CA ARG A 277 -8.29 4.58 14.01
C ARG A 277 -6.99 4.50 13.19
N ASP A 278 -6.96 3.66 12.17
CA ASP A 278 -5.84 3.44 11.24
C ASP A 278 -5.43 4.69 10.43
N GLY A 279 -5.73 5.84 10.98
CA GLY A 279 -5.31 7.13 10.49
C GLY A 279 -6.12 7.64 9.31
N TYR A 280 -7.40 7.30 9.19
CA TYR A 280 -8.23 7.93 8.15
C TYR A 280 -7.46 8.11 6.83
N TRP A 281 -7.04 7.01 6.21
CA TRP A 281 -6.18 7.02 5.02
C TRP A 281 -4.74 7.52 5.29
N ALA A 282 -4.17 7.16 6.45
CA ALA A 282 -2.82 7.52 6.88
C ALA A 282 -2.60 9.01 7.20
N ILE A 283 -3.64 9.67 7.68
CA ILE A 283 -3.58 11.01 8.27
C ILE A 283 -4.13 10.99 9.71
N GLY A 284 -3.47 11.63 10.66
CA GLY A 284 -3.94 11.72 12.04
C GLY A 284 -5.20 12.59 12.15
N MET A 285 -6.06 12.29 13.14
CA MET A 285 -7.28 13.09 13.37
C MET A 285 -6.98 14.56 13.75
N ASP A 286 -5.77 14.83 14.23
CA ASP A 286 -5.26 16.17 14.53
C ASP A 286 -4.81 16.96 13.29
N ALA A 287 -4.69 16.29 12.14
CA ALA A 287 -4.29 16.88 10.87
C ALA A 287 -5.32 16.67 9.75
N LEU A 288 -6.27 15.75 9.95
CA LEU A 288 -7.41 15.54 9.03
C LEU A 288 -8.39 16.69 9.18
N SER A 289 -8.84 17.31 8.07
CA SER A 289 -9.89 18.33 8.13
C SER A 289 -11.21 17.72 8.64
N ALA A 290 -11.96 18.49 9.42
CA ALA A 290 -13.29 18.07 9.87
C ALA A 290 -14.25 17.90 8.67
N TRP A 291 -14.01 18.61 7.54
CA TRP A 291 -14.74 18.42 6.29
C TRP A 291 -14.55 17.01 5.71
N SER A 292 -13.29 16.57 5.57
CA SER A 292 -13.00 15.22 5.08
C SER A 292 -13.55 14.15 6.01
N ALA A 293 -13.44 14.35 7.34
CA ALA A 293 -14.03 13.45 8.33
C ALA A 293 -15.55 13.35 8.21
N ALA A 294 -16.23 14.49 7.98
CA ALA A 294 -17.68 14.52 7.79
C ALA A 294 -18.11 13.84 6.49
N GLY A 295 -17.36 14.01 5.41
CA GLY A 295 -17.57 13.31 4.15
C GLY A 295 -17.50 11.79 4.28
N ASP A 296 -16.59 11.28 5.13
CA ASP A 296 -16.45 9.85 5.45
C ASP A 296 -17.41 9.34 6.53
N GLY A 297 -18.28 10.20 7.09
CA GLY A 297 -19.24 9.83 8.11
C GLY A 297 -18.61 9.50 9.46
N ALA A 298 -17.53 10.19 9.83
CA ALA A 298 -16.83 9.99 11.09
C ALA A 298 -17.75 10.23 12.31
N PRO A 299 -17.52 9.58 13.47
CA PRO A 299 -18.34 9.76 14.66
C PRO A 299 -18.55 11.23 15.04
N GLY A 300 -19.80 11.61 15.33
CA GLY A 300 -20.18 12.98 15.68
C GLY A 300 -20.41 13.94 14.51
N THR A 301 -20.23 13.49 13.25
CA THR A 301 -20.43 14.36 12.05
C THR A 301 -21.75 14.09 11.31
N LEU A 302 -22.43 12.97 11.57
CA LEU A 302 -23.62 12.55 10.83
C LEU A 302 -24.79 13.57 10.91
N GLY A 303 -24.87 14.34 11.99
CA GLY A 303 -25.88 15.38 12.15
C GLY A 303 -25.69 16.62 11.27
N LEU A 304 -24.49 16.80 10.71
CA LEU A 304 -24.18 17.94 9.83
C LEU A 304 -24.87 17.85 8.45
N GLY A 305 -25.43 16.68 8.08
CA GLY A 305 -26.09 16.47 6.79
C GLY A 305 -25.15 16.36 5.58
N LEU A 306 -23.84 16.24 5.81
CA LEU A 306 -22.81 16.23 4.74
C LEU A 306 -22.49 14.80 4.25
N TYR A 307 -22.80 13.80 5.05
CA TYR A 307 -22.61 12.39 4.70
C TYR A 307 -23.81 11.88 3.89
N HIS A 308 -23.55 11.37 2.70
CA HIS A 308 -24.57 10.78 1.85
C HIS A 308 -24.37 9.25 1.74
N GLU A 309 -25.16 8.49 2.49
CA GLU A 309 -25.06 7.02 2.52
C GLU A 309 -25.13 6.36 1.13
N ALA A 310 -25.92 6.94 0.22
CA ALA A 310 -26.03 6.45 -1.16
C ALA A 310 -24.71 6.54 -1.95
N LYS A 311 -23.87 7.55 -1.65
CA LYS A 311 -22.53 7.69 -2.24
C LYS A 311 -21.51 6.74 -1.63
N HIS A 312 -21.83 6.10 -0.50
CA HIS A 312 -20.95 5.21 0.25
C HIS A 312 -21.36 3.73 0.17
N ARG A 313 -22.37 3.39 -0.65
CA ARG A 313 -22.63 1.99 -1.04
C ARG A 313 -21.54 1.53 -2.02
N ARG A 314 -20.35 1.39 -1.51
CA ARG A 314 -19.16 1.09 -2.29
C ARG A 314 -19.21 -0.33 -2.80
N MET A 315 -19.10 -0.49 -4.12
CA MET A 315 -18.89 -1.77 -4.75
C MET A 315 -17.40 -2.12 -4.66
N TYR A 316 -17.09 -3.19 -3.95
CA TYR A 316 -15.72 -3.69 -3.84
C TYR A 316 -15.58 -4.99 -4.62
N PHE A 317 -14.49 -5.09 -5.35
CA PHE A 317 -13.95 -6.36 -5.81
C PHE A 317 -12.50 -6.46 -5.33
N ARG A 318 -12.10 -7.64 -4.89
CA ARG A 318 -10.70 -7.92 -4.56
C ARG A 318 -10.33 -9.36 -4.88
N PHE A 319 -9.09 -9.56 -5.27
CA PHE A 319 -8.46 -10.88 -5.31
C PHE A 319 -7.89 -11.23 -3.93
N PRO A 320 -7.57 -12.51 -3.65
CA PRO A 320 -6.90 -12.91 -2.41
C PRO A 320 -5.58 -12.17 -2.16
N ASP A 321 -4.85 -11.83 -3.22
CA ASP A 321 -3.61 -11.05 -3.22
C ASP A 321 -3.82 -9.56 -3.53
N GLY A 322 -5.05 -9.09 -3.42
CA GLY A 322 -5.42 -7.71 -3.78
C GLY A 322 -5.20 -7.42 -5.25
N ASN A 323 -4.80 -6.18 -5.57
CA ASN A 323 -4.61 -5.76 -6.96
C ASN A 323 -3.31 -6.32 -7.60
N ALA A 324 -2.55 -7.16 -6.90
CA ALA A 324 -1.42 -7.88 -7.50
C ALA A 324 -1.86 -8.76 -8.67
N SER A 325 -3.05 -9.37 -8.60
CA SER A 325 -3.61 -10.13 -9.72
C SER A 325 -3.88 -9.26 -10.95
N ILE A 326 -4.19 -7.95 -10.80
CA ILE A 326 -4.29 -7.03 -11.95
C ILE A 326 -2.92 -6.85 -12.62
N ALA A 327 -1.86 -6.62 -11.83
CA ALA A 327 -0.51 -6.50 -12.35
C ALA A 327 -0.07 -7.79 -13.07
N ARG A 328 -0.40 -8.94 -12.52
CA ARG A 328 -0.10 -10.25 -13.09
C ARG A 328 -0.86 -10.48 -14.41
N LEU A 329 -2.13 -10.11 -14.48
CA LEU A 329 -2.92 -10.15 -15.70
C LEU A 329 -2.34 -9.25 -16.80
N LEU A 330 -1.92 -8.01 -16.44
CA LEU A 330 -1.26 -7.09 -17.37
C LEU A 330 0.05 -7.68 -17.91
N VAL A 331 0.91 -8.20 -17.04
CA VAL A 331 2.18 -8.81 -17.46
C VAL A 331 1.93 -10.03 -18.33
N ARG A 332 1.00 -10.94 -17.97
CA ARG A 332 0.67 -12.11 -18.78
C ARG A 332 0.07 -11.74 -20.14
N ALA A 333 -0.78 -10.70 -20.19
CA ALA A 333 -1.34 -10.23 -21.45
C ALA A 333 -0.27 -9.70 -22.41
N MET A 334 0.79 -9.06 -21.90
CA MET A 334 1.90 -8.53 -22.70
C MET A 334 3.02 -9.55 -22.95
N ILE A 335 3.23 -10.48 -22.03
CA ILE A 335 4.29 -11.51 -22.06
C ILE A 335 3.65 -12.88 -21.75
N PRO A 336 2.91 -13.49 -22.69
CA PRO A 336 2.17 -14.75 -22.43
C PRO A 336 3.03 -15.92 -21.97
N ALA A 337 4.33 -15.89 -22.26
CA ALA A 337 5.28 -16.93 -21.87
C ALA A 337 5.52 -17.02 -20.35
N VAL A 338 5.13 -16.02 -19.56
CA VAL A 338 5.36 -16.00 -18.09
C VAL A 338 4.50 -17.02 -17.34
N ALA A 339 3.30 -17.32 -17.83
CA ALA A 339 2.41 -18.31 -17.21
C ALA A 339 1.29 -18.71 -18.17
N PRO A 340 0.83 -19.97 -18.14
CA PRO A 340 -0.34 -20.42 -18.88
C PRO A 340 -1.63 -19.79 -18.34
N GLY A 341 -2.74 -19.95 -19.10
CA GLY A 341 -4.06 -19.45 -18.74
C GLY A 341 -4.38 -18.09 -19.33
N SER A 342 -5.62 -17.62 -19.14
CA SER A 342 -6.13 -16.39 -19.74
C SER A 342 -7.25 -15.71 -18.95
N THR A 343 -7.61 -16.23 -17.77
CA THR A 343 -8.77 -15.77 -17.01
C THR A 343 -8.37 -15.09 -15.70
N MET A 344 -9.33 -14.36 -15.10
CA MET A 344 -9.15 -13.78 -13.77
C MET A 344 -9.15 -14.85 -12.67
N GLN A 345 -9.63 -16.07 -12.95
CA GLN A 345 -9.64 -17.16 -11.98
C GLN A 345 -8.30 -17.87 -11.94
N ASP A 346 -7.75 -18.26 -13.09
CA ASP A 346 -6.50 -19.01 -13.16
C ASP A 346 -5.27 -18.19 -12.77
N ILE A 347 -5.32 -16.86 -12.93
CA ILE A 347 -4.20 -15.98 -12.56
C ILE A 347 -3.86 -16.06 -11.07
N VAL A 348 -4.85 -16.36 -10.23
CA VAL A 348 -4.71 -16.34 -8.77
C VAL A 348 -3.72 -17.40 -8.30
N THR A 349 -3.77 -18.60 -8.88
CA THR A 349 -2.85 -19.70 -8.53
C THR A 349 -1.71 -19.88 -9.53
N ALA A 350 -1.71 -19.13 -10.65
CA ALA A 350 -0.67 -19.23 -11.66
C ALA A 350 0.73 -18.92 -11.09
N ARG A 351 1.68 -19.81 -11.31
CA ARG A 351 3.10 -19.57 -10.99
C ARG A 351 3.79 -18.95 -12.20
N PHE A 352 4.40 -17.77 -12.02
CA PHE A 352 5.10 -17.06 -13.08
C PHE A 352 6.54 -17.54 -13.24
N ASP A 353 6.96 -17.71 -14.50
CA ASP A 353 8.37 -17.87 -14.85
C ASP A 353 9.01 -16.49 -15.06
N TYR A 354 9.72 -16.01 -14.04
CA TYR A 354 10.39 -14.70 -14.06
C TYR A 354 11.52 -14.62 -15.10
N ALA A 355 12.05 -15.75 -15.57
CA ALA A 355 13.06 -15.76 -16.63
C ALA A 355 12.50 -15.28 -17.99
N GLN A 356 11.19 -15.30 -18.17
CA GLN A 356 10.53 -14.81 -19.39
C GLN A 356 10.33 -13.28 -19.39
N LEU A 357 10.45 -12.60 -18.24
CA LEU A 357 10.16 -11.17 -18.11
C LEU A 357 11.11 -10.31 -18.95
N ASP A 358 12.41 -10.60 -18.96
CA ASP A 358 13.44 -9.81 -19.67
C ASP A 358 14.14 -10.65 -20.76
N ARG A 359 13.39 -11.44 -21.51
CA ARG A 359 13.93 -12.28 -22.57
C ARG A 359 14.38 -11.43 -23.76
N ALA A 360 15.61 -11.62 -24.22
CA ALA A 360 16.15 -10.93 -25.39
C ALA A 360 15.28 -11.18 -26.64
N GLY A 361 14.99 -10.11 -27.39
CA GLY A 361 14.16 -10.15 -28.59
C GLY A 361 12.65 -10.18 -28.34
N ALA A 362 12.17 -10.29 -27.08
CA ALA A 362 10.76 -10.16 -26.76
C ALA A 362 10.26 -8.72 -27.02
N PRO A 363 9.05 -8.54 -27.57
CA PRO A 363 8.52 -7.21 -27.87
C PRO A 363 8.25 -6.37 -26.62
N VAL A 364 7.87 -6.98 -25.51
CA VAL A 364 7.73 -6.34 -24.21
C VAL A 364 8.65 -7.03 -23.22
N ARG A 365 9.40 -6.26 -22.48
CA ARG A 365 10.35 -6.75 -21.48
C ARG A 365 10.14 -6.00 -20.16
N VAL A 366 10.23 -6.72 -19.04
CA VAL A 366 10.21 -6.16 -17.68
C VAL A 366 11.55 -6.48 -17.03
N ARG A 367 12.38 -5.49 -16.86
CA ARG A 367 13.72 -5.60 -16.26
C ARG A 367 13.65 -5.15 -14.81
N LEU A 368 13.70 -6.11 -13.90
CA LEU A 368 13.67 -5.91 -12.46
C LEU A 368 15.06 -5.57 -11.89
N ASN A 369 15.11 -5.15 -10.62
CA ASN A 369 16.34 -4.71 -9.93
C ASN A 369 17.11 -3.62 -10.71
N SER A 370 16.39 -2.75 -11.41
CA SER A 370 16.93 -1.77 -12.34
C SER A 370 16.46 -0.37 -11.97
N THR A 371 17.27 0.34 -11.20
CA THR A 371 16.97 1.71 -10.77
C THR A 371 17.41 2.72 -11.79
N VAL A 372 16.46 3.43 -12.40
CA VAL A 372 16.78 4.54 -13.32
C VAL A 372 17.39 5.70 -12.55
N VAL A 373 18.44 6.29 -13.09
CA VAL A 373 19.22 7.37 -12.46
C VAL A 373 19.40 8.59 -13.35
N ASP A 374 19.10 8.49 -14.64
CA ASP A 374 19.15 9.61 -15.58
C ASP A 374 18.23 9.36 -16.77
N VAL A 375 17.56 10.42 -17.23
CA VAL A 375 16.70 10.46 -18.41
C VAL A 375 16.87 11.82 -19.08
N HIS A 376 17.31 11.82 -20.33
CA HIS A 376 17.47 13.06 -21.11
C HIS A 376 17.28 12.86 -22.61
N HIS A 377 16.87 13.90 -23.31
CA HIS A 377 16.75 13.89 -24.77
C HIS A 377 18.14 13.85 -25.44
N LEU A 378 18.25 13.15 -26.54
CA LEU A 378 19.43 13.23 -27.40
C LEU A 378 19.31 14.43 -28.34
N GLY A 379 19.68 15.60 -27.84
CA GLY A 379 19.58 16.89 -28.52
C GLY A 379 18.53 17.80 -27.87
N ASP A 380 18.06 18.80 -28.61
CA ASP A 380 17.06 19.74 -28.12
C ASP A 380 15.70 19.05 -27.88
N PRO A 381 15.08 19.18 -26.69
CA PRO A 381 13.84 18.50 -26.33
C PRO A 381 12.68 18.74 -27.30
N THR A 382 12.64 19.89 -27.97
CA THR A 382 11.56 20.26 -28.91
C THR A 382 11.67 19.55 -30.26
N SER A 383 12.88 19.06 -30.62
CA SER A 383 13.17 18.44 -31.92
C SER A 383 13.82 17.06 -31.81
N ALA A 384 14.21 16.63 -30.61
CA ALA A 384 14.84 15.34 -30.38
C ALA A 384 13.96 14.18 -30.88
N ARG A 385 14.62 13.16 -31.45
CA ARG A 385 13.95 11.95 -31.94
C ARG A 385 14.03 10.80 -30.94
N GLU A 386 15.02 10.86 -30.06
CA GLU A 386 15.33 9.81 -29.10
C GLU A 386 15.61 10.41 -27.73
N VAL A 387 15.38 9.58 -26.71
CA VAL A 387 15.70 9.83 -25.31
C VAL A 387 16.62 8.72 -24.83
N GLU A 388 17.66 9.06 -24.07
CA GLU A 388 18.55 8.12 -23.41
C GLU A 388 18.14 7.93 -21.95
N THR A 389 18.18 6.69 -21.48
CA THR A 389 17.87 6.31 -20.10
C THR A 389 19.03 5.55 -19.51
N THR A 390 19.62 6.07 -18.43
CA THR A 390 20.63 5.36 -17.64
C THR A 390 19.99 4.73 -16.41
N TYR A 391 20.29 3.46 -16.16
CA TYR A 391 19.84 2.71 -14.99
C TYR A 391 20.98 1.92 -14.35
N VAL A 392 20.86 1.64 -13.06
CA VAL A 392 21.82 0.82 -12.31
C VAL A 392 21.17 -0.55 -12.03
N GLN A 393 21.86 -1.60 -12.43
CA GLN A 393 21.50 -3.00 -12.20
C GLN A 393 22.74 -3.75 -11.72
N ASP A 394 22.63 -4.50 -10.63
CA ASP A 394 23.75 -5.26 -10.02
C ASP A 394 25.00 -4.38 -9.78
N GLY A 395 24.78 -3.13 -9.35
CA GLY A 395 25.84 -2.16 -9.07
C GLY A 395 26.51 -1.54 -10.32
N ARG A 396 26.05 -1.88 -11.53
CA ARG A 396 26.61 -1.39 -12.80
C ARG A 396 25.63 -0.44 -13.49
N ALA A 397 26.12 0.71 -13.91
CA ALA A 397 25.36 1.65 -14.72
C ALA A 397 25.32 1.20 -16.19
N ARG A 398 24.13 1.21 -16.77
CA ARG A 398 23.85 0.82 -18.14
C ARG A 398 22.93 1.84 -18.78
N ARG A 399 22.98 1.98 -20.11
CA ARG A 399 22.06 2.86 -20.84
C ARG A 399 21.34 2.14 -21.97
N VAL A 400 20.14 2.61 -22.24
CA VAL A 400 19.28 2.23 -23.36
C VAL A 400 18.73 3.50 -24.02
N ARG A 401 18.26 3.38 -25.27
CA ARG A 401 17.61 4.47 -26.00
C ARG A 401 16.17 4.14 -26.28
N ALA A 402 15.35 5.18 -26.40
CA ALA A 402 13.95 5.02 -26.77
C ALA A 402 13.44 6.19 -27.61
N GLY A 403 12.43 5.91 -28.43
CA GLY A 403 11.69 6.96 -29.12
C GLY A 403 10.86 7.83 -28.16
N GLN A 404 10.37 7.26 -27.07
CA GLN A 404 9.53 7.92 -26.08
C GLN A 404 9.75 7.31 -24.69
N ILE A 405 9.46 8.08 -23.61
CA ILE A 405 9.58 7.63 -22.24
C ILE A 405 8.35 8.00 -21.43
N ILE A 406 7.90 7.09 -20.56
CA ILE A 406 6.88 7.35 -19.53
C ILE A 406 7.51 7.14 -18.14
N LEU A 407 7.57 8.22 -17.36
CA LEU A 407 7.98 8.20 -15.96
C LEU A 407 6.78 7.83 -15.09
N ALA A 408 6.68 6.55 -14.71
CA ALA A 408 5.63 6.00 -13.86
C ALA A 408 6.13 5.71 -12.44
N CYS A 409 7.16 6.44 -12.02
CA CYS A 409 7.78 6.41 -10.69
C CYS A 409 7.24 7.55 -9.80
N TYR A 410 7.68 7.64 -8.54
CA TYR A 410 7.25 8.73 -7.66
C TYR A 410 7.63 10.11 -8.21
N ASN A 411 6.68 11.04 -8.23
CA ASN A 411 6.92 12.39 -8.75
C ASN A 411 8.11 13.09 -8.07
N SER A 412 8.31 12.84 -6.78
CA SER A 412 9.40 13.47 -6.00
C SER A 412 10.80 13.06 -6.44
N VAL A 413 10.98 11.95 -7.15
CA VAL A 413 12.30 11.52 -7.66
C VAL A 413 12.58 12.05 -9.07
N ILE A 414 11.54 12.40 -9.83
CA ILE A 414 11.66 12.83 -11.24
C ILE A 414 12.58 14.05 -11.42
N PRO A 415 12.58 15.09 -10.55
CA PRO A 415 13.51 16.21 -10.68
C PRO A 415 14.99 15.84 -10.61
N TYR A 416 15.32 14.68 -10.02
CA TYR A 416 16.69 14.16 -9.97
C TYR A 416 17.01 13.25 -11.15
N LEU A 417 15.99 12.62 -11.76
CA LEU A 417 16.12 11.75 -12.94
C LEU A 417 16.25 12.55 -14.23
N CYS A 418 15.52 13.66 -14.35
CA CYS A 418 15.42 14.45 -15.57
C CYS A 418 15.79 15.90 -15.26
N GLU A 419 17.08 16.21 -15.34
CA GLU A 419 17.61 17.53 -14.99
C GLU A 419 17.19 18.63 -15.98
N GLU A 420 16.86 18.27 -17.21
CA GLU A 420 16.45 19.19 -18.29
C GLU A 420 15.01 19.71 -18.15
N LEU A 421 14.19 19.13 -17.25
CA LEU A 421 12.85 19.63 -17.00
C LEU A 421 12.84 21.10 -16.58
N PRO A 422 11.83 21.89 -17.01
CA PRO A 422 11.65 23.27 -16.58
C PRO A 422 11.66 23.42 -15.06
N ALA A 423 12.30 24.45 -14.55
CA ALA A 423 12.44 24.68 -13.11
C ALA A 423 11.08 24.75 -12.38
N GLU A 424 10.06 25.30 -13.02
CA GLU A 424 8.70 25.37 -12.48
C GLU A 424 8.07 23.97 -12.36
N GLN A 425 8.22 23.15 -13.38
CA GLN A 425 7.74 21.75 -13.36
C GLN A 425 8.45 20.93 -12.27
N LYS A 426 9.78 21.10 -12.12
CA LYS A 426 10.53 20.44 -11.05
C LYS A 426 10.03 20.86 -9.66
N ARG A 427 9.72 22.15 -9.44
CA ARG A 427 9.13 22.62 -8.20
C ARG A 427 7.74 22.02 -7.95
N ALA A 428 6.91 21.93 -8.98
CA ALA A 428 5.58 21.32 -8.89
C ALA A 428 5.65 19.82 -8.54
N LEU A 429 6.54 19.06 -9.15
CA LEU A 429 6.78 17.64 -8.84
C LEU A 429 7.27 17.44 -7.42
N ALA A 430 8.14 18.32 -6.91
CA ALA A 430 8.67 18.27 -5.55
C ALA A 430 7.60 18.52 -4.47
N GLN A 431 6.46 19.13 -4.83
CA GLN A 431 5.34 19.36 -3.91
C GLN A 431 4.45 18.14 -3.71
N SER A 432 4.70 17.02 -4.41
CA SER A 432 3.92 15.80 -4.26
C SER A 432 3.96 15.26 -2.84
N LEU A 433 2.78 15.08 -2.26
CA LEU A 433 2.63 14.60 -0.89
C LEU A 433 2.41 13.09 -0.87
N LYS A 434 3.10 12.40 0.04
CA LYS A 434 3.01 10.94 0.19
C LYS A 434 2.93 10.57 1.66
N ALA A 435 1.92 9.78 2.02
CA ALA A 435 1.76 9.25 3.36
C ALA A 435 2.43 7.88 3.50
N PRO A 436 3.25 7.65 4.56
CA PRO A 436 3.84 6.36 4.83
C PRO A 436 2.83 5.40 5.47
N LEU A 437 2.95 4.11 5.13
CA LEU A 437 2.15 3.05 5.75
C LEU A 437 2.83 1.68 5.65
N VAL A 438 2.35 0.73 6.45
CA VAL A 438 2.86 -0.65 6.51
C VAL A 438 1.69 -1.63 6.44
N TYR A 439 1.81 -2.59 5.53
CA TYR A 439 0.96 -3.77 5.45
C TYR A 439 1.78 -4.99 5.86
N THR A 440 1.36 -5.67 6.92
CA THR A 440 2.05 -6.86 7.41
C THR A 440 1.12 -8.07 7.27
N SER A 441 1.63 -9.13 6.68
CA SER A 441 0.94 -10.41 6.55
C SER A 441 1.62 -11.44 7.43
N VAL A 442 0.88 -12.07 8.33
CA VAL A 442 1.37 -13.08 9.27
C VAL A 442 0.66 -14.40 8.99
N LEU A 443 1.42 -15.41 8.57
CA LEU A 443 0.91 -16.78 8.49
C LEU A 443 0.89 -17.38 9.88
N ILE A 444 -0.31 -17.83 10.31
CA ILE A 444 -0.50 -18.62 11.53
C ILE A 444 -1.04 -20.00 11.17
N ASN A 445 -0.60 -21.03 11.93
CA ASN A 445 -0.93 -22.43 11.64
C ASN A 445 -2.40 -22.81 11.95
N ASN A 446 -3.12 -22.00 12.72
CA ASN A 446 -4.55 -22.11 13.00
C ASN A 446 -5.08 -20.79 13.57
N TRP A 447 -6.38 -20.58 13.53
CA TRP A 447 -7.03 -19.38 14.10
C TRP A 447 -8.05 -19.70 15.20
N THR A 448 -7.83 -20.83 15.89
CA THR A 448 -8.68 -21.29 17.01
C THR A 448 -8.77 -20.26 18.14
N SER A 449 -7.72 -19.48 18.38
CA SER A 449 -7.71 -18.40 19.37
C SER A 449 -8.66 -17.27 19.01
N PHE A 450 -8.72 -16.87 17.74
CA PHE A 450 -9.68 -15.89 17.24
C PHE A 450 -11.12 -16.41 17.41
N ALA A 451 -11.37 -17.66 17.03
CA ALA A 451 -12.69 -18.30 17.16
C ALA A 451 -13.12 -18.38 18.63
N LYS A 452 -12.25 -18.81 19.56
CA LYS A 452 -12.56 -18.87 20.99
C LYS A 452 -12.87 -17.49 21.60
N LEU A 453 -12.24 -16.44 21.08
CA LEU A 453 -12.44 -15.06 21.55
C LEU A 453 -13.58 -14.34 20.81
N GLY A 454 -14.18 -14.97 19.79
CA GLY A 454 -15.29 -14.43 19.04
C GLY A 454 -14.94 -13.21 18.20
N VAL A 455 -13.70 -13.14 17.65
CA VAL A 455 -13.26 -11.99 16.83
C VAL A 455 -12.63 -12.45 15.52
N HIS A 456 -12.90 -11.69 14.45
CA HIS A 456 -12.20 -11.83 13.16
C HIS A 456 -11.43 -10.56 12.77
N ARG A 457 -11.75 -9.44 13.37
CA ARG A 457 -11.06 -8.16 13.20
C ARG A 457 -10.96 -7.44 14.55
N VAL A 458 -9.79 -6.89 14.85
CA VAL A 458 -9.54 -6.17 16.11
C VAL A 458 -8.89 -4.84 15.81
N HIS A 459 -9.52 -3.76 16.23
CA HIS A 459 -8.95 -2.43 16.27
C HIS A 459 -8.12 -2.25 17.54
N CYS A 460 -6.93 -1.66 17.42
CA CYS A 460 -5.98 -1.46 18.53
C CYS A 460 -5.60 0.03 18.65
N PRO A 461 -6.44 0.86 19.30
CA PRO A 461 -6.16 2.29 19.44
C PRO A 461 -4.88 2.51 20.25
N GLY A 462 -3.96 3.32 19.71
CA GLY A 462 -2.65 3.58 20.32
C GLY A 462 -1.65 2.41 20.24
N GLY A 463 -2.00 1.30 19.61
CA GLY A 463 -1.11 0.17 19.39
C GLY A 463 -0.05 0.44 18.32
N TYR A 464 1.04 -0.35 18.33
CA TYR A 464 2.07 -0.28 17.27
C TYR A 464 1.47 -0.60 15.90
N PHE A 465 0.67 -1.69 15.79
CA PHE A 465 -0.26 -1.92 14.71
C PHE A 465 -1.67 -1.52 15.16
N ASN A 466 -2.40 -0.85 14.30
CA ASN A 466 -3.69 -0.24 14.64
C ASN A 466 -4.89 -1.16 14.35
N ASP A 467 -4.74 -2.10 13.41
CA ASP A 467 -5.82 -2.99 12.96
C ASP A 467 -5.25 -4.38 12.66
N PHE A 468 -5.95 -5.40 13.13
CA PHE A 468 -5.66 -6.81 12.90
C PHE A 468 -6.89 -7.47 12.31
N ARG A 469 -6.75 -8.20 11.21
CA ARG A 469 -7.88 -8.92 10.61
C ARG A 469 -7.45 -10.26 10.02
N LEU A 470 -8.27 -11.27 10.18
CA LEU A 470 -8.19 -12.49 9.39
C LEU A 470 -8.37 -12.15 7.92
N SER A 471 -7.69 -12.85 7.02
CA SER A 471 -7.83 -12.64 5.57
C SER A 471 -9.27 -12.79 5.11
N ASP A 472 -9.66 -12.03 4.08
CA ASP A 472 -11.03 -12.08 3.56
C ASP A 472 -11.31 -13.46 2.94
N PRO A 473 -12.49 -14.08 3.22
CA PRO A 473 -12.83 -15.40 2.73
C PRO A 473 -13.23 -15.36 1.25
N ILE A 474 -12.23 -15.49 0.38
CA ILE A 474 -12.39 -15.47 -1.08
C ILE A 474 -11.99 -16.82 -1.65
N ASN A 475 -12.87 -17.43 -2.43
CA ASN A 475 -12.65 -18.68 -3.16
C ASN A 475 -12.77 -18.39 -4.65
N ILE A 476 -11.67 -18.47 -5.39
CA ILE A 476 -11.65 -18.10 -6.81
C ILE A 476 -10.69 -19.00 -7.61
N GLY A 477 -11.16 -19.52 -8.73
CA GLY A 477 -10.41 -20.54 -9.49
C GLY A 477 -10.10 -21.75 -8.62
N ASP A 478 -8.83 -22.12 -8.54
CA ASP A 478 -8.35 -23.22 -7.68
C ASP A 478 -7.95 -22.76 -6.28
N TYR A 479 -7.97 -21.45 -6.00
CA TYR A 479 -7.65 -20.92 -4.68
C TYR A 479 -8.82 -21.13 -3.71
N ARG A 480 -8.50 -21.68 -2.52
CA ARG A 480 -9.45 -21.92 -1.42
C ARG A 480 -8.97 -21.25 -0.15
N HIS A 481 -9.82 -20.41 0.41
CA HIS A 481 -9.62 -19.79 1.72
C HIS A 481 -9.80 -20.80 2.85
N ALA A 482 -9.24 -20.50 4.04
CA ALA A 482 -9.47 -21.26 5.28
C ALA A 482 -10.96 -21.32 5.61
N GLN A 483 -11.47 -22.50 5.93
CA GLN A 483 -12.89 -22.71 6.25
C GLN A 483 -13.11 -23.08 7.72
N SER A 484 -12.11 -23.65 8.35
CA SER A 484 -12.16 -24.14 9.75
C SER A 484 -11.14 -23.43 10.61
N PRO A 485 -11.43 -23.15 11.89
CA PRO A 485 -10.46 -22.60 12.84
C PRO A 485 -9.15 -23.37 12.98
N GLN A 486 -9.13 -24.63 12.61
CA GLN A 486 -7.94 -25.50 12.58
C GLN A 486 -7.07 -25.30 11.33
N ASP A 487 -7.60 -24.65 10.31
CA ASP A 487 -6.84 -24.37 9.09
C ASP A 487 -5.79 -23.27 9.31
N PRO A 488 -4.65 -23.30 8.59
CA PRO A 488 -3.74 -22.17 8.52
C PRO A 488 -4.42 -20.97 7.86
N ILE A 489 -4.11 -19.76 8.34
CA ILE A 489 -4.68 -18.52 7.82
C ILE A 489 -3.67 -17.38 7.88
N ILE A 490 -3.92 -16.32 7.11
CA ILE A 490 -3.15 -15.09 7.20
C ILE A 490 -3.90 -14.08 8.07
N VAL A 491 -3.18 -13.48 9.02
CA VAL A 491 -3.61 -12.29 9.75
C VAL A 491 -2.96 -11.08 9.09
N ASN A 492 -3.75 -10.12 8.65
CA ASN A 492 -3.29 -8.85 8.09
C ASN A 492 -3.24 -7.79 9.19
N LEU A 493 -2.10 -7.11 9.33
CA LEU A 493 -1.88 -6.05 10.28
C LEU A 493 -1.55 -4.75 9.55
N TYR A 494 -2.10 -3.64 10.06
CA TYR A 494 -1.90 -2.31 9.46
C TYR A 494 -1.25 -1.38 10.46
N ARG A 495 -0.28 -0.60 9.97
CA ARG A 495 0.37 0.47 10.74
C ARG A 495 0.44 1.73 9.90
N THR A 496 0.00 2.83 10.49
CA THR A 496 0.26 4.18 10.01
C THR A 496 1.20 4.86 11.00
N PRO A 497 2.44 5.18 10.63
CA PRO A 497 3.38 5.84 11.53
C PRO A 497 3.02 7.33 11.64
N LEU A 498 2.18 7.69 12.60
CA LEU A 498 1.76 9.05 12.90
C LEU A 498 2.67 9.69 13.96
N ALA A 499 2.78 11.00 13.92
CA ALA A 499 3.48 11.83 14.92
C ALA A 499 2.55 12.98 15.36
N PRO A 500 1.57 12.72 16.24
CA PRO A 500 0.55 13.69 16.63
C PRO A 500 1.14 15.01 17.13
N GLY A 501 0.44 16.11 16.84
CA GLY A 501 0.86 17.48 17.19
C GLY A 501 1.70 18.18 16.10
N LEU A 502 2.00 17.50 15.01
CA LEU A 502 2.66 18.06 13.84
C LEU A 502 1.67 18.24 12.67
N THR A 503 2.01 19.08 11.69
CA THR A 503 1.26 19.13 10.44
C THR A 503 1.29 17.78 9.72
N ALA A 504 0.30 17.47 8.88
CA ALA A 504 0.24 16.21 8.13
C ALA A 504 1.56 15.90 7.40
N GLN A 505 2.11 16.88 6.71
CA GLN A 505 3.37 16.73 5.98
C GLN A 505 4.55 16.39 6.92
N ALA A 506 4.65 17.06 8.07
CA ALA A 506 5.70 16.79 9.05
C ALA A 506 5.52 15.43 9.73
N GLN A 507 4.28 15.01 10.00
CA GLN A 507 3.96 13.65 10.47
C GLN A 507 4.45 12.60 9.47
N TRP A 508 4.17 12.78 8.18
CA TRP A 508 4.59 11.84 7.13
C TRP A 508 6.11 11.81 6.94
N GLN A 509 6.78 12.95 7.02
CA GLN A 509 8.25 13.00 6.99
C GLN A 509 8.87 12.23 8.17
N THR A 510 8.32 12.42 9.37
CA THR A 510 8.74 11.70 10.57
C THR A 510 8.48 10.21 10.42
N GLY A 511 7.29 9.82 9.96
CA GLY A 511 6.92 8.43 9.72
C GLY A 511 7.81 7.74 8.67
N ARG A 512 8.21 8.44 7.60
CA ARG A 512 9.16 7.90 6.62
C ARG A 512 10.53 7.60 7.23
N ARG A 513 11.03 8.50 8.09
CA ARG A 513 12.31 8.29 8.79
C ARG A 513 12.23 7.11 9.76
N ASP A 514 11.13 7.02 10.52
CA ASP A 514 10.84 5.87 11.39
C ASP A 514 10.88 4.55 10.60
N LEU A 515 10.17 4.48 9.48
CA LEU A 515 10.15 3.27 8.64
C LEU A 515 11.51 2.92 8.06
N LEU A 516 12.32 3.89 7.66
CA LEU A 516 13.65 3.65 7.11
C LEU A 516 14.59 3.02 8.14
N THR A 517 14.51 3.45 9.41
CA THR A 517 15.39 3.02 10.49
C THR A 517 14.88 1.80 11.24
N THR A 518 13.62 1.41 11.06
CA THR A 518 13.03 0.26 11.75
C THR A 518 13.48 -1.05 11.10
N SER A 519 14.13 -1.91 11.88
CA SER A 519 14.57 -3.24 11.44
C SER A 519 13.41 -4.24 11.36
N PHE A 520 13.59 -5.32 10.60
CA PHE A 520 12.62 -6.43 10.57
C PHE A 520 12.38 -7.03 11.96
N GLU A 521 13.41 -7.21 12.76
CA GLU A 521 13.31 -7.71 14.13
C GLU A 521 12.43 -6.84 15.03
N SER A 522 12.44 -5.50 14.81
CA SER A 522 11.56 -4.59 15.53
C SER A 522 10.11 -4.79 15.12
N PHE A 523 9.82 -4.96 13.84
CA PHE A 523 8.48 -5.31 13.37
C PHE A 523 8.03 -6.67 13.90
N GLU A 524 8.85 -7.70 13.77
CA GLU A 524 8.56 -9.06 14.26
C GLU A 524 8.24 -9.06 15.75
N ARG A 525 9.05 -8.38 16.58
CA ARG A 525 8.81 -8.27 18.02
C ARG A 525 7.45 -7.65 18.33
N ASN A 526 7.08 -6.58 17.63
CA ASN A 526 5.77 -5.93 17.82
C ASN A 526 4.62 -6.81 17.33
N VAL A 527 4.76 -7.52 16.21
CA VAL A 527 3.78 -8.51 15.72
C VAL A 527 3.53 -9.57 16.80
N ARG A 528 4.59 -10.21 17.30
CA ARG A 528 4.50 -11.27 18.29
C ARG A 528 3.95 -10.80 19.62
N ASP A 529 4.41 -9.63 20.10
CA ASP A 529 3.95 -9.03 21.36
C ASP A 529 2.46 -8.69 21.30
N GLN A 530 2.01 -7.96 20.28
CA GLN A 530 0.60 -7.55 20.18
C GLN A 530 -0.35 -8.73 19.97
N LEU A 531 -0.02 -9.67 19.06
CA LEU A 531 -0.83 -10.88 18.86
C LEU A 531 -0.88 -11.74 20.14
N GLY A 532 0.27 -11.93 20.80
CA GLY A 532 0.34 -12.68 22.04
C GLY A 532 -0.53 -12.08 23.15
N ARG A 533 -0.40 -10.76 23.40
CA ARG A 533 -1.19 -10.04 24.43
C ARG A 533 -2.68 -10.05 24.12
N MET A 534 -3.05 -9.86 22.87
CA MET A 534 -4.43 -9.79 22.42
C MET A 534 -5.14 -11.15 22.47
N LEU A 535 -4.44 -12.24 22.09
CA LEU A 535 -5.06 -13.54 21.83
C LEU A 535 -4.71 -14.62 22.86
N SER A 536 -3.86 -14.32 23.87
CA SER A 536 -3.43 -15.31 24.89
C SER A 536 -4.58 -15.97 25.62
N ALA A 537 -5.66 -15.24 25.94
CA ALA A 537 -6.85 -15.80 26.57
C ALA A 537 -7.56 -16.84 25.69
N GLY A 538 -7.37 -16.80 24.36
CA GLY A 538 -7.82 -17.82 23.40
C GLY A 538 -6.85 -18.99 23.24
N GLY A 539 -5.67 -18.94 23.92
CA GLY A 539 -4.62 -19.97 23.86
C GLY A 539 -3.58 -19.75 22.76
N PHE A 540 -3.48 -18.55 22.18
CA PHE A 540 -2.46 -18.20 21.19
C PHE A 540 -1.08 -18.14 21.84
N ASP A 541 -0.12 -18.77 21.21
CA ASP A 541 1.30 -18.72 21.57
C ASP A 541 2.11 -18.24 20.35
N PRO A 542 2.70 -17.02 20.39
CA PRO A 542 3.45 -16.47 19.27
C PRO A 542 4.62 -17.34 18.79
N ALA A 543 5.21 -18.11 19.69
CA ALA A 543 6.34 -18.98 19.36
C ALA A 543 5.91 -20.24 18.60
N ARG A 544 4.72 -20.76 18.92
CA ARG A 544 4.17 -21.98 18.32
C ARG A 544 3.34 -21.68 17.06
N ASP A 545 2.54 -20.61 17.10
CA ASP A 545 1.45 -20.43 16.13
C ASP A 545 1.84 -19.56 14.94
N ILE A 546 2.91 -18.76 15.02
CA ILE A 546 3.37 -17.89 13.91
C ILE A 546 4.43 -18.65 13.09
N GLU A 547 4.14 -18.86 11.79
CA GLU A 547 5.04 -19.57 10.87
C GLU A 547 5.85 -18.64 9.98
N ALA A 548 5.26 -17.53 9.51
CA ALA A 548 5.94 -16.59 8.64
C ALA A 548 5.41 -15.16 8.80
N ILE A 549 6.26 -14.18 8.55
CA ILE A 549 5.91 -12.75 8.59
C ILE A 549 6.49 -12.07 7.36
N THR A 550 5.64 -11.30 6.67
CA THR A 550 6.03 -10.40 5.58
C THR A 550 5.60 -8.99 5.92
N VAL A 551 6.55 -8.06 5.96
CA VAL A 551 6.31 -6.65 6.27
C VAL A 551 6.50 -5.82 5.02
N ASN A 552 5.42 -5.37 4.41
CA ASN A 552 5.46 -4.47 3.27
C ASN A 552 5.45 -3.03 3.78
N ARG A 553 6.63 -2.42 3.85
CA ARG A 553 6.74 -1.02 4.26
C ARG A 553 6.76 -0.11 3.05
N TRP A 554 5.91 0.92 3.08
CA TRP A 554 5.74 1.88 2.01
C TRP A 554 5.98 3.30 2.53
N PRO A 555 7.21 3.83 2.48
CA PRO A 555 7.50 5.20 2.93
C PRO A 555 6.82 6.25 2.05
N HIS A 556 6.49 5.88 0.82
CA HIS A 556 5.75 6.69 -0.15
C HIS A 556 4.45 5.98 -0.56
N GLY A 557 3.58 5.69 0.40
CA GLY A 557 2.35 4.92 0.22
C GLY A 557 1.25 5.68 -0.51
N TYR A 558 0.36 6.37 0.20
CA TYR A 558 -0.73 7.09 -0.44
C TYR A 558 -0.29 8.42 -1.05
N ALA A 559 -0.74 8.69 -2.28
CA ALA A 559 -0.65 10.01 -2.90
C ALA A 559 -1.73 10.94 -2.34
N TYR A 560 -1.35 12.16 -2.00
CA TYR A 560 -2.23 13.21 -1.50
C TYR A 560 -2.12 14.46 -2.34
N GLY A 561 -3.22 15.19 -2.48
CA GLY A 561 -3.24 16.56 -2.97
C GLY A 561 -3.30 17.56 -1.83
N GLN A 562 -2.79 18.76 -2.06
CA GLN A 562 -3.04 19.93 -1.22
C GLN A 562 -3.68 21.01 -2.08
N ASN A 563 -4.81 21.54 -1.64
CA ASN A 563 -5.43 22.70 -2.27
C ASN A 563 -4.59 23.93 -1.94
N PRO A 564 -3.97 24.61 -2.94
CA PRO A 564 -3.10 25.76 -2.67
C PRO A 564 -3.83 26.97 -2.08
N SER A 565 -5.15 27.09 -2.32
CA SER A 565 -5.95 28.22 -1.84
C SER A 565 -6.41 28.05 -0.39
N THR A 566 -6.77 26.82 0.02
CA THR A 566 -7.33 26.54 1.34
C THR A 566 -6.33 25.87 2.28
N GLY A 567 -5.25 25.29 1.72
CA GLY A 567 -4.30 24.46 2.47
C GLY A 567 -4.83 23.06 2.80
N GLU A 568 -6.07 22.71 2.44
CA GLU A 568 -6.67 21.42 2.69
C GLU A 568 -5.88 20.29 2.04
N ILE A 569 -5.66 19.21 2.78
CA ILE A 569 -4.97 18.00 2.31
C ILE A 569 -5.98 16.85 2.29
N ALA A 570 -6.14 16.22 1.13
CA ALA A 570 -6.99 15.05 0.97
C ALA A 570 -6.40 14.05 -0.05
N TYR A 571 -6.82 12.80 0.07
CA TYR A 571 -6.43 11.75 -0.89
C TYR A 571 -7.22 11.83 -2.21
N MET A 572 -8.32 12.57 -2.22
CA MET A 572 -9.08 13.02 -3.38
C MET A 572 -9.49 14.46 -3.13
N LEU A 573 -9.13 15.36 -4.04
CA LEU A 573 -9.49 16.77 -3.99
C LEU A 573 -10.36 17.08 -5.22
N ASP A 574 -11.66 17.21 -5.00
CA ASP A 574 -12.64 17.34 -6.08
C ASP A 574 -12.72 18.75 -6.72
N GLU A 575 -12.22 19.79 -6.05
CA GLU A 575 -12.50 21.17 -6.41
C GLU A 575 -11.26 22.07 -6.51
N VAL A 576 -10.12 21.51 -6.96
CA VAL A 576 -8.94 22.36 -7.19
C VAL A 576 -8.87 22.77 -8.65
N SER A 577 -8.88 24.10 -8.89
CA SER A 577 -8.72 24.63 -10.23
C SER A 577 -7.46 24.07 -10.90
N PRO A 578 -7.57 23.55 -12.14
CA PRO A 578 -6.41 23.03 -12.88
C PRO A 578 -5.24 24.02 -13.00
N GLN A 579 -5.53 25.31 -12.97
CA GLN A 579 -4.53 26.38 -13.12
C GLN A 579 -3.63 26.53 -11.88
N ILE A 580 -4.09 26.08 -10.71
CA ILE A 580 -3.35 26.20 -9.45
C ILE A 580 -2.90 24.84 -8.88
N ALA A 581 -3.39 23.73 -9.44
CA ALA A 581 -3.08 22.38 -8.97
C ALA A 581 -1.63 21.98 -9.30
N PRO A 582 -0.73 21.83 -8.30
CA PRO A 582 0.69 21.54 -8.58
C PRO A 582 0.89 20.25 -9.37
N TRP A 583 0.07 19.23 -9.12
CA TRP A 583 0.19 17.94 -9.82
C TRP A 583 -0.15 18.03 -11.31
N ILE A 584 -0.96 19.00 -11.72
CA ILE A 584 -1.27 19.24 -13.13
C ILE A 584 -0.09 19.88 -13.83
N ALA A 585 0.51 20.91 -13.25
CA ALA A 585 1.75 21.49 -13.76
C ALA A 585 2.90 20.48 -13.76
N GLY A 586 3.01 19.67 -12.69
CA GLY A 586 4.04 18.66 -12.54
C GLY A 586 3.96 17.54 -13.58
N ARG A 587 2.75 17.10 -13.96
CA ARG A 587 2.57 15.98 -14.91
C ARG A 587 2.61 16.38 -16.39
N ALA A 588 2.84 17.64 -16.70
CA ALA A 588 2.93 18.10 -18.09
C ALA A 588 4.01 17.30 -18.86
N SER A 589 3.71 16.97 -20.10
CA SER A 589 4.68 16.29 -20.97
C SER A 589 5.80 17.25 -21.38
N PHE A 590 7.00 16.74 -21.52
CA PHE A 590 8.17 17.51 -21.92
C PHE A 590 8.87 16.79 -23.08
N GLY A 591 8.73 17.31 -24.29
CA GLY A 591 9.24 16.68 -25.49
C GLY A 591 8.71 15.24 -25.65
N ARG A 592 9.60 14.27 -25.56
CA ARG A 592 9.29 12.83 -25.68
C ARG A 592 9.10 12.12 -24.34
N ILE A 593 8.98 12.88 -23.26
CA ILE A 593 8.84 12.37 -21.90
C ILE A 593 7.45 12.74 -21.38
N ALA A 594 6.68 11.74 -20.94
CA ALA A 594 5.42 11.92 -20.20
C ALA A 594 5.52 11.35 -18.79
N ILE A 595 4.69 11.83 -17.88
CA ILE A 595 4.68 11.44 -16.47
C ILE A 595 3.36 10.77 -16.16
N ALA A 596 3.39 9.57 -15.61
CA ALA A 596 2.22 8.80 -15.21
C ALA A 596 2.19 8.64 -13.67
N ASN A 597 1.56 7.60 -13.17
CA ASN A 597 1.35 7.17 -11.78
C ASN A 597 0.25 7.96 -11.01
N SER A 598 -0.09 7.47 -9.82
CA SER A 598 -1.13 8.06 -8.96
C SER A 598 -0.76 9.45 -8.42
N ASP A 599 0.55 9.78 -8.27
CA ASP A 599 1.01 11.10 -7.85
C ASP A 599 0.63 12.17 -8.87
N ALA A 600 0.66 11.81 -10.18
CA ALA A 600 0.26 12.71 -11.27
C ALA A 600 -1.24 13.07 -11.25
N GLY A 601 -2.04 12.33 -10.48
CA GLY A 601 -3.44 12.61 -10.19
C GLY A 601 -3.68 13.13 -8.77
N ALA A 602 -2.64 13.23 -7.94
CA ALA A 602 -2.74 13.53 -6.51
C ALA A 602 -3.81 12.69 -5.79
N ASN A 603 -3.95 11.42 -6.17
CA ASN A 603 -5.03 10.54 -5.75
C ASN A 603 -4.48 9.12 -5.53
N ALA A 604 -4.72 8.54 -4.34
CA ALA A 604 -4.16 7.27 -3.91
C ALA A 604 -4.83 6.03 -4.53
N MET A 605 -5.84 6.21 -5.38
CA MET A 605 -6.68 5.12 -5.87
C MET A 605 -6.13 4.43 -7.13
N THR A 606 -6.54 3.20 -7.35
CA THR A 606 -6.12 2.39 -8.51
C THR A 606 -6.59 3.01 -9.83
N GLU A 607 -7.84 3.52 -9.88
CA GLU A 607 -8.36 4.15 -11.09
C GLU A 607 -7.53 5.36 -11.50
N SER A 608 -7.03 6.15 -10.54
CA SER A 608 -6.13 7.27 -10.83
C SER A 608 -4.83 6.80 -11.48
N ALA A 609 -4.22 5.74 -10.97
CA ALA A 609 -3.02 5.16 -11.57
C ALA A 609 -3.25 4.73 -13.02
N LEU A 610 -4.41 4.11 -13.31
CA LEU A 610 -4.78 3.68 -14.66
C LEU A 610 -5.14 4.87 -15.58
N ALA A 611 -5.86 5.86 -15.05
CA ALA A 611 -6.25 7.06 -15.79
C ALA A 611 -5.02 7.89 -16.18
N GLN A 612 -4.06 8.07 -15.26
CA GLN A 612 -2.82 8.79 -15.54
C GLN A 612 -1.92 8.02 -16.54
N ALA A 613 -1.93 6.69 -16.51
CA ALA A 613 -1.25 5.88 -17.52
C ALA A 613 -1.81 6.13 -18.93
N HIS A 614 -3.14 6.10 -19.07
CA HIS A 614 -3.79 6.37 -20.36
C HIS A 614 -3.50 7.79 -20.83
N ARG A 615 -3.65 8.81 -19.96
CA ARG A 615 -3.36 10.21 -20.30
C ARG A 615 -1.92 10.36 -20.78
N ALA A 616 -0.92 9.81 -20.05
CA ALA A 616 0.49 9.92 -20.41
C ALA A 616 0.80 9.27 -21.78
N VAL A 617 0.12 8.20 -22.14
CA VAL A 617 0.22 7.61 -23.48
C VAL A 617 -0.37 8.53 -24.54
N MET A 618 -1.56 9.09 -24.29
CA MET A 618 -2.19 10.01 -25.25
C MET A 618 -1.39 11.30 -25.46
N ASP A 619 -0.72 11.78 -24.42
CA ASP A 619 0.15 12.96 -24.49
C ASP A 619 1.40 12.75 -25.40
N LEU A 620 1.79 11.48 -25.65
CA LEU A 620 2.95 11.13 -26.48
C LEU A 620 2.60 10.77 -27.93
N LEU A 621 1.33 10.54 -28.25
CA LEU A 621 0.87 10.11 -29.57
C LEU A 621 0.46 11.28 -30.44
#